data_04ca6a2f06ebe447a760971f9a257f34
#
_entry.id   04ca6a2f06ebe447a760971f9a257f34
#
_cell.length_a   1.000
_cell.length_b   1.000
_cell.length_c   1.000
_cell.angle_alpha   90.00
_cell.angle_beta   90.00
_cell.angle_gamma   90.00
#
_symmetry.space_group_name_H-M   'P 1'
#
loop_
_entity.id
_entity.type
_entity.pdbx_description
1 polymer ?
#
loop_
_entity_poly.entity_id
_entity_poly.type
_entity_poly.pdbx_seq_one_letter_code
_entity_poly.pdbx_strand_id
1 'polypeptide(L)'
;MGWKDVFTYTKALAANQGVGATARADEHLPLGARIGSLVQMQMSPVIRAQTGGSLIAMPDAGDTRVLAVSQIKLEPATALFRLYLATGDDKADEKFLQVFSNDDGSVAEILYCTQLARVIPETADDQDAYTGVAGYGLGDASYTLWRDQLADMLGAADLANAFGEDDHIAYARDAGVRDAAFMQPFTGMEIRIDDAQGMKGLRQQLYFMPYVRELNGGGREYLLITTEIIESVDGDPSKRGIHVDFVIGIPIEPERITVQ
;
A
#
# COMPACT_ATOMS: atom_id res chain seq x y z
N MET A 1 -0.93 0.42 22.44
CA MET A 1 -0.31 1.75 22.60
C MET A 1 -0.34 2.45 21.26
N GLY A 2 -0.87 3.66 21.17
CA GLY A 2 -0.91 4.38 19.89
C GLY A 2 0.44 5.04 19.57
N TRP A 3 0.68 5.39 18.31
CA TRP A 3 1.86 6.15 17.90
C TRP A 3 2.07 7.43 18.75
N LYS A 4 1.00 8.06 19.22
CA LYS A 4 1.08 9.19 20.17
C LYS A 4 1.75 8.79 21.48
N ASP A 5 1.47 7.58 21.99
CA ASP A 5 2.05 7.10 23.23
C ASP A 5 3.52 6.76 23.05
N VAL A 6 3.89 6.21 21.87
CA VAL A 6 5.28 5.95 21.50
C VAL A 6 6.05 7.27 21.34
N PHE A 7 5.48 8.28 20.64
CA PHE A 7 6.09 9.60 20.49
C PHE A 7 6.26 10.32 21.84
N THR A 8 5.28 10.23 22.72
CA THR A 8 5.34 10.87 24.05
C THR A 8 6.36 10.17 24.94
N TYR A 9 6.41 8.83 24.88
CA TYR A 9 7.33 8.03 25.68
C TYR A 9 8.79 8.23 25.23
N THR A 10 9.06 8.24 23.91
CA THR A 10 10.42 8.49 23.39
C THR A 10 10.90 9.91 23.65
N LYS A 11 10.03 10.94 23.56
CA LYS A 11 10.36 12.31 23.96
C LYS A 11 10.68 12.44 25.45
N ALA A 12 9.92 11.73 26.30
CA ALA A 12 10.15 11.73 27.74
C ALA A 12 11.47 11.04 28.13
N LEU A 13 11.82 9.94 27.43
CA LEU A 13 13.10 9.23 27.62
C LEU A 13 14.29 10.07 27.17
N ALA A 14 14.20 10.77 26.04
CA ALA A 14 15.27 11.64 25.53
C ALA A 14 15.50 12.86 26.45
N ALA A 15 14.43 13.43 27.00
CA ALA A 15 14.54 14.53 27.97
C ALA A 15 15.24 14.12 29.26
N ASN A 16 15.11 12.86 29.68
CA ASN A 16 15.74 12.35 30.90
C ASN A 16 17.20 11.88 30.70
N GLN A 17 17.68 11.68 29.48
CA GLN A 17 19.05 11.16 29.23
C GLN A 17 20.08 12.23 28.86
N GLY A 18 19.70 13.50 28.72
CA GLY A 18 20.65 14.61 28.55
C GLY A 18 21.55 14.55 27.30
N VAL A 19 21.23 13.71 26.32
CA VAL A 19 21.99 13.55 25.09
C VAL A 19 21.15 14.06 23.91
N GLY A 20 21.62 15.07 23.23
CA GLY A 20 20.95 15.79 22.15
C GLY A 20 20.75 15.01 20.83
N ALA A 21 20.43 13.73 20.87
CA ALA A 21 19.92 13.00 19.72
C ALA A 21 18.40 13.11 19.74
N THR A 22 17.83 13.80 18.79
CA THR A 22 16.37 13.82 18.56
C THR A 22 15.90 12.39 18.33
N ALA A 23 14.98 11.91 19.19
CA ALA A 23 14.45 10.54 19.06
C ALA A 23 13.83 10.36 17.66
N ARG A 24 14.16 9.25 17.01
CA ARG A 24 13.60 8.91 15.70
C ARG A 24 12.18 8.36 15.87
N ALA A 25 11.30 8.71 14.95
CA ALA A 25 9.92 8.24 14.91
C ALA A 25 9.76 6.93 14.13
N ASP A 26 10.77 6.57 13.35
CA ASP A 26 10.82 5.40 12.47
C ASP A 26 11.65 4.24 13.07
N GLU A 27 11.74 4.17 14.40
CA GLU A 27 12.35 3.05 15.11
C GLU A 27 11.38 1.88 15.23
N HIS A 28 11.93 0.66 15.29
CA HIS A 28 11.17 -0.58 15.49
C HIS A 28 10.20 -0.95 14.35
N LEU A 29 10.47 -0.50 13.15
CA LEU A 29 9.73 -0.91 11.96
C LEU A 29 10.13 -2.34 11.53
N PRO A 30 9.23 -3.08 10.84
CA PRO A 30 9.56 -4.39 10.29
C PRO A 30 10.83 -4.34 9.43
N LEU A 31 11.54 -5.46 9.33
CA LEU A 31 12.79 -5.59 8.59
C LEU A 31 13.94 -4.70 9.11
N GLY A 32 13.78 -4.05 10.26
CA GLY A 32 14.73 -3.05 10.75
C GLY A 32 14.79 -1.79 9.88
N ALA A 33 13.78 -1.57 9.03
CA ALA A 33 13.72 -0.45 8.10
C ALA A 33 13.65 0.90 8.83
N ARG A 34 14.22 1.92 8.17
CA ARG A 34 14.14 3.34 8.60
C ARG A 34 14.05 4.21 7.35
N ILE A 35 13.59 5.43 7.51
CA ILE A 35 13.70 6.43 6.45
C ILE A 35 15.18 6.65 6.11
N GLY A 36 15.51 6.49 4.82
CA GLY A 36 16.87 6.51 4.30
C GLY A 36 17.55 5.15 4.18
N SER A 37 16.99 4.08 4.75
CA SER A 37 17.50 2.70 4.58
C SER A 37 17.62 2.34 3.11
N LEU A 38 18.68 1.63 2.76
CA LEU A 38 18.85 1.01 1.45
C LEU A 38 18.06 -0.31 1.42
N VAL A 39 17.24 -0.47 0.40
CA VAL A 39 16.48 -1.70 0.14
C VAL A 39 17.04 -2.35 -1.12
N GLN A 40 17.45 -3.61 -0.98
CA GLN A 40 17.85 -4.47 -2.10
C GLN A 40 16.82 -5.57 -2.25
N MET A 41 16.27 -5.73 -3.44
CA MET A 41 15.26 -6.74 -3.75
C MET A 41 15.68 -7.59 -4.94
N GLN A 42 15.54 -8.90 -4.81
CA GLN A 42 15.74 -9.80 -5.95
C GLN A 42 14.60 -9.63 -6.97
N MET A 43 14.95 -9.35 -8.21
CA MET A 43 14.00 -9.02 -9.27
C MET A 43 13.25 -10.23 -9.86
N SER A 44 13.71 -11.45 -9.60
CA SER A 44 13.14 -12.67 -10.19
C SER A 44 11.64 -12.88 -9.94
N PRO A 45 11.05 -12.55 -8.77
CA PRO A 45 9.62 -12.64 -8.57
C PRO A 45 8.84 -11.65 -9.46
N VAL A 46 9.33 -10.42 -9.58
CA VAL A 46 8.68 -9.37 -10.41
C VAL A 46 8.72 -9.76 -11.89
N ILE A 47 9.88 -10.19 -12.39
CA ILE A 47 10.05 -10.64 -13.78
C ILE A 47 9.11 -11.82 -14.08
N ARG A 48 9.00 -12.78 -13.15
CA ARG A 48 8.09 -13.92 -13.29
C ARG A 48 6.64 -13.48 -13.35
N ALA A 49 6.22 -12.58 -12.47
CA ALA A 49 4.87 -12.04 -12.43
C ALA A 49 4.53 -11.32 -13.74
N GLN A 50 5.40 -10.44 -14.24
CA GLN A 50 5.20 -9.77 -15.53
C GLN A 50 5.11 -10.77 -16.69
N THR A 51 5.98 -11.78 -16.73
CA THR A 51 5.91 -12.83 -17.75
C THR A 51 4.58 -13.61 -17.68
N GLY A 52 3.98 -13.70 -16.48
CA GLY A 52 2.68 -14.31 -16.24
C GLY A 52 1.48 -13.39 -16.53
N GLY A 53 1.70 -12.18 -17.06
CA GLY A 53 0.64 -11.24 -17.39
C GLY A 53 0.24 -10.31 -16.23
N SER A 54 1.13 -10.08 -15.25
CA SER A 54 0.90 -9.14 -14.17
C SER A 54 0.95 -7.69 -14.65
N LEU A 55 0.12 -6.84 -14.03
CA LEU A 55 0.14 -5.38 -14.17
C LEU A 55 1.21 -4.71 -13.30
N ILE A 56 2.00 -5.48 -12.55
CA ILE A 56 3.04 -4.92 -11.67
C ILE A 56 4.12 -4.18 -12.48
N ALA A 57 4.46 -2.97 -12.09
CA ALA A 57 5.57 -2.25 -12.70
C ALA A 57 6.92 -2.73 -12.14
N MET A 58 7.96 -2.74 -12.99
CA MET A 58 9.32 -3.06 -12.53
C MET A 58 9.81 -2.00 -11.53
N PRO A 59 10.58 -2.37 -10.51
CA PRO A 59 11.37 -1.42 -9.75
C PRO A 59 12.35 -0.68 -10.69
N ASP A 60 12.60 0.60 -10.40
CA ASP A 60 13.49 1.42 -11.25
C ASP A 60 14.94 0.99 -11.15
N ALA A 61 15.34 0.44 -10.00
CA ALA A 61 16.66 -0.13 -9.78
C ALA A 61 16.57 -1.31 -8.79
N GLY A 62 17.57 -2.19 -8.81
CA GLY A 62 17.69 -3.28 -7.83
C GLY A 62 17.90 -2.78 -6.39
N ASP A 63 18.54 -1.61 -6.25
CA ASP A 63 18.79 -0.94 -4.98
C ASP A 63 18.00 0.37 -4.95
N THR A 64 17.22 0.57 -3.93
CA THR A 64 16.41 1.79 -3.73
C THR A 64 16.45 2.22 -2.27
N ARG A 65 15.88 3.39 -1.96
CA ARG A 65 15.84 3.93 -0.60
C ARG A 65 14.41 4.05 -0.09
N VAL A 66 14.24 3.85 1.21
CA VAL A 66 13.00 4.18 1.90
C VAL A 66 12.89 5.71 2.03
N LEU A 67 11.87 6.30 1.42
CA LEU A 67 11.59 7.74 1.47
C LEU A 67 10.65 8.11 2.61
N ALA A 68 9.64 7.26 2.83
CA ALA A 68 8.60 7.45 3.82
C ALA A 68 8.17 6.10 4.37
N VAL A 69 7.56 6.11 5.54
CA VAL A 69 7.01 4.90 6.15
C VAL A 69 5.61 5.16 6.67
N SER A 70 4.73 4.17 6.55
CA SER A 70 3.40 4.22 7.12
C SER A 70 3.17 3.07 8.08
N GLN A 71 2.45 3.35 9.16
CA GLN A 71 1.76 2.34 9.93
C GLN A 71 0.28 2.43 9.67
N ILE A 72 -0.32 1.32 9.30
CA ILE A 72 -1.75 1.16 9.08
C ILE A 72 -2.29 0.24 10.16
N LYS A 73 -3.37 0.67 10.81
CA LYS A 73 -4.13 -0.13 11.76
C LYS A 73 -5.49 -0.39 11.15
N LEU A 74 -5.72 -1.62 10.74
CA LEU A 74 -7.02 -2.07 10.24
C LEU A 74 -7.87 -2.68 11.35
N GLU A 75 -9.17 -2.64 11.21
CA GLU A 75 -10.12 -3.35 12.04
C GLU A 75 -10.79 -4.47 11.23
N PRO A 76 -10.79 -5.72 11.75
CA PRO A 76 -10.18 -6.21 13.00
C PRO A 76 -8.65 -6.18 12.98
N ALA A 77 -8.04 -6.10 14.13
CA ALA A 77 -6.66 -5.74 14.37
C ALA A 77 -5.63 -6.51 13.50
N THR A 78 -5.09 -5.82 12.50
CA THR A 78 -3.93 -6.27 11.73
C THR A 78 -2.95 -5.12 11.65
N ALA A 79 -1.69 -5.35 12.03
CA ALA A 79 -0.63 -4.37 11.87
C ALA A 79 -0.05 -4.50 10.45
N LEU A 80 -0.14 -3.42 9.70
CA LEU A 80 0.32 -3.32 8.33
C LEU A 80 1.24 -2.11 8.21
N PHE A 81 2.36 -2.28 7.52
CA PHE A 81 3.33 -1.21 7.29
C PHE A 81 3.54 -1.03 5.80
N ARG A 82 3.75 0.21 5.37
CA ARG A 82 4.22 0.53 4.02
C ARG A 82 5.59 1.21 4.11
N LEU A 83 6.53 0.71 3.33
CA LEU A 83 7.87 1.28 3.16
C LEU A 83 7.93 1.85 1.75
N TYR A 84 7.72 3.16 1.60
CA TYR A 84 7.70 3.84 0.31
C TYR A 84 9.11 3.95 -0.25
N LEU A 85 9.28 3.54 -1.49
CA LEU A 85 10.57 3.41 -2.17
C LEU A 85 10.83 4.60 -3.08
N ALA A 86 12.09 5.00 -3.20
CA ALA A 86 12.49 6.01 -4.17
C ALA A 86 12.30 5.49 -5.60
N THR A 87 11.66 6.28 -6.44
CA THR A 87 11.36 5.96 -7.84
C THR A 87 12.27 6.67 -8.84
N GLY A 88 13.15 7.55 -8.34
CA GLY A 88 14.04 8.33 -9.21
C GLY A 88 13.38 9.51 -9.94
N ASP A 89 12.06 9.56 -9.95
CA ASP A 89 11.26 10.66 -10.51
C ASP A 89 10.14 11.02 -9.53
N ASP A 90 10.06 12.28 -9.12
CA ASP A 90 9.05 12.80 -8.19
C ASP A 90 7.61 12.74 -8.74
N LYS A 91 7.46 12.48 -10.04
CA LYS A 91 6.18 12.33 -10.73
C LYS A 91 5.82 10.87 -11.00
N ALA A 92 6.70 9.94 -10.69
CA ALA A 92 6.42 8.52 -10.88
C ALA A 92 5.40 8.03 -9.86
N ASP A 93 4.61 7.04 -10.29
CA ASP A 93 3.66 6.34 -9.42
C ASP A 93 4.37 5.72 -8.21
N GLU A 94 3.68 5.73 -7.07
CA GLU A 94 4.25 5.23 -5.83
C GLU A 94 4.57 3.74 -5.92
N LYS A 95 5.76 3.38 -5.42
CA LYS A 95 6.23 2.00 -5.23
C LYS A 95 6.56 1.78 -3.77
N PHE A 96 6.11 0.69 -3.20
CA PHE A 96 6.34 0.42 -1.79
C PHE A 96 6.37 -1.08 -1.48
N LEU A 97 6.98 -1.42 -0.36
CA LEU A 97 6.80 -2.73 0.27
C LEU A 97 5.67 -2.63 1.28
N GLN A 98 4.64 -3.45 1.11
CA GLN A 98 3.59 -3.62 2.10
C GLN A 98 3.93 -4.84 2.96
N VAL A 99 4.12 -4.62 4.26
CA VAL A 99 4.58 -5.64 5.20
C VAL A 99 3.48 -5.93 6.19
N PHE A 100 3.02 -7.16 6.19
CA PHE A 100 2.09 -7.69 7.19
C PHE A 100 2.87 -8.29 8.35
N SER A 101 2.53 -7.91 9.57
CA SER A 101 3.18 -8.42 10.77
C SER A 101 2.21 -9.22 11.63
N ASN A 102 2.69 -10.31 12.18
CA ASN A 102 2.01 -11.06 13.22
C ASN A 102 1.99 -10.27 14.54
N ASP A 103 1.19 -10.71 15.51
CA ASP A 103 1.07 -10.09 16.82
C ASP A 103 2.39 -10.10 17.62
N ASP A 104 3.29 -11.03 17.34
CA ASP A 104 4.62 -11.11 17.94
C ASP A 104 5.66 -10.19 17.27
N GLY A 105 5.26 -9.45 16.23
CA GLY A 105 6.10 -8.54 15.46
C GLY A 105 6.92 -9.22 14.36
N SER A 106 6.81 -10.55 14.19
CA SER A 106 7.42 -11.22 13.04
C SER A 106 6.72 -10.86 11.74
N VAL A 107 7.44 -10.91 10.63
CA VAL A 107 6.90 -10.67 9.30
C VAL A 107 6.09 -11.88 8.86
N ALA A 108 4.80 -11.66 8.55
CA ALA A 108 3.91 -12.70 8.04
C ALA A 108 3.98 -12.79 6.51
N GLU A 109 3.92 -11.64 5.83
CA GLU A 109 3.94 -11.55 4.37
C GLU A 109 4.50 -10.19 3.94
N ILE A 110 5.14 -10.17 2.78
CA ILE A 110 5.57 -8.94 2.11
C ILE A 110 5.02 -8.95 0.69
N LEU A 111 4.39 -7.83 0.31
CA LEU A 111 4.04 -7.55 -1.07
C LEU A 111 4.94 -6.43 -1.60
N TYR A 112 5.50 -6.60 -2.79
CA TYR A 112 5.98 -5.48 -3.58
C TYR A 112 4.79 -4.89 -4.31
N CYS A 113 4.58 -3.60 -4.15
CA CYS A 113 3.40 -2.89 -4.60
C CYS A 113 3.77 -1.74 -5.52
N THR A 114 2.96 -1.53 -6.57
CA THR A 114 3.03 -0.37 -7.47
C THR A 114 1.65 0.24 -7.62
N GLN A 115 1.56 1.54 -7.50
CA GLN A 115 0.32 2.27 -7.78
C GLN A 115 0.02 2.14 -9.27
N LEU A 116 -1.20 1.67 -9.58
CA LEU A 116 -1.69 1.54 -10.94
C LEU A 116 -2.46 2.81 -11.37
N ALA A 117 -3.31 3.29 -10.47
CA ALA A 117 -4.14 4.46 -10.72
C ALA A 117 -4.54 5.14 -9.40
N ARG A 118 -4.85 6.42 -9.49
CA ARG A 118 -5.50 7.20 -8.43
C ARG A 118 -6.71 7.90 -9.00
N VAL A 119 -7.85 7.73 -8.36
CA VAL A 119 -9.15 8.31 -8.76
C VAL A 119 -9.68 9.20 -7.65
N ILE A 120 -10.27 10.33 -8.03
CA ILE A 120 -10.99 11.21 -7.11
C ILE A 120 -12.48 10.98 -7.34
N PRO A 121 -13.23 10.42 -6.37
CA PRO A 121 -14.67 10.23 -6.50
C PRO A 121 -15.37 11.61 -6.49
N GLU A 122 -16.04 11.94 -7.60
CA GLU A 122 -16.61 13.27 -7.80
C GLU A 122 -18.03 13.39 -7.25
N THR A 123 -18.77 12.27 -7.21
CA THR A 123 -20.18 12.25 -6.78
C THR A 123 -20.34 11.54 -5.43
N ALA A 124 -21.46 11.78 -4.75
CA ALA A 124 -21.82 11.07 -3.54
C ALA A 124 -21.97 9.56 -3.80
N ASP A 125 -22.55 9.17 -4.94
CA ASP A 125 -22.72 7.78 -5.32
C ASP A 125 -21.36 7.09 -5.54
N ASP A 126 -20.38 7.78 -6.15
CA ASP A 126 -19.01 7.27 -6.28
C ASP A 126 -18.35 7.09 -4.91
N GLN A 127 -18.52 8.07 -4.01
CA GLN A 127 -17.98 8.00 -2.65
C GLN A 127 -18.59 6.83 -1.87
N ASP A 128 -19.90 6.63 -1.98
CA ASP A 128 -20.59 5.50 -1.36
C ASP A 128 -20.11 4.16 -1.94
N ALA A 129 -19.91 4.07 -3.26
CA ALA A 129 -19.38 2.88 -3.92
C ALA A 129 -17.94 2.57 -3.47
N TYR A 130 -17.07 3.58 -3.39
CA TYR A 130 -15.66 3.38 -3.01
C TYR A 130 -15.41 3.28 -1.50
N THR A 131 -16.41 3.57 -0.67
CA THR A 131 -16.38 3.27 0.78
C THR A 131 -17.13 2.00 1.14
N GLY A 132 -17.95 1.48 0.23
CA GLY A 132 -18.82 0.33 0.48
C GLY A 132 -19.96 0.61 1.47
N VAL A 133 -20.17 1.85 1.86
CA VAL A 133 -21.17 2.24 2.88
C VAL A 133 -22.59 1.87 2.47
N ALA A 134 -22.89 1.96 1.17
CA ALA A 134 -24.20 1.61 0.64
C ALA A 134 -24.42 0.09 0.42
N GLY A 135 -23.42 -0.75 0.72
CA GLY A 135 -23.52 -2.20 0.59
C GLY A 135 -23.25 -2.72 -0.83
N TYR A 136 -22.55 -1.94 -1.64
CA TYR A 136 -22.10 -2.31 -2.99
C TYR A 136 -20.75 -1.61 -3.31
N GLY A 137 -20.11 -2.01 -4.40
CA GLY A 137 -18.85 -1.43 -4.88
C GLY A 137 -17.64 -2.03 -4.17
N LEU A 138 -16.90 -1.24 -3.41
CA LEU A 138 -15.76 -1.74 -2.65
C LEU A 138 -16.26 -2.75 -1.60
N GLY A 139 -15.93 -4.01 -1.81
CA GLY A 139 -16.44 -5.11 -0.99
C GLY A 139 -17.31 -6.10 -1.76
N ASP A 140 -17.65 -5.86 -3.02
CA ASP A 140 -18.30 -6.84 -3.89
C ASP A 140 -17.41 -8.10 -4.04
N ALA A 141 -18.02 -9.22 -4.41
CA ALA A 141 -17.32 -10.51 -4.54
C ALA A 141 -16.17 -10.50 -5.55
N SER A 142 -16.21 -9.58 -6.51
CA SER A 142 -15.18 -9.40 -7.53
C SER A 142 -15.01 -7.94 -7.93
N TYR A 143 -13.84 -7.60 -8.42
CA TYR A 143 -13.56 -6.32 -9.07
C TYR A 143 -13.03 -6.54 -10.47
N THR A 144 -13.48 -5.75 -11.43
CA THR A 144 -13.11 -5.88 -12.84
C THR A 144 -12.38 -4.63 -13.30
N LEU A 145 -11.17 -4.80 -13.84
CA LEU A 145 -10.44 -3.76 -14.54
C LEU A 145 -10.70 -3.92 -16.05
N TRP A 146 -11.07 -2.83 -16.69
CA TRP A 146 -11.29 -2.81 -18.14
C TRP A 146 -10.07 -2.26 -18.86
N ARG A 147 -9.75 -2.86 -20.00
CA ARG A 147 -8.58 -2.52 -20.81
C ARG A 147 -8.55 -1.05 -21.25
N ASP A 148 -9.69 -0.51 -21.63
CA ASP A 148 -9.85 0.87 -22.05
C ASP A 148 -9.59 1.88 -20.93
N GLN A 149 -9.91 1.53 -19.66
CA GLN A 149 -9.62 2.35 -18.49
C GLN A 149 -8.10 2.54 -18.24
N LEU A 150 -7.30 1.59 -18.69
CA LEU A 150 -5.85 1.59 -18.50
C LEU A 150 -5.07 2.02 -19.76
N ALA A 151 -5.75 2.30 -20.86
CA ALA A 151 -5.11 2.58 -22.15
C ALA A 151 -4.24 3.84 -22.17
N ASP A 152 -4.59 4.84 -21.36
CA ASP A 152 -3.81 6.08 -21.24
C ASP A 152 -2.70 6.00 -20.17
N MET A 153 -2.69 4.94 -19.34
CA MET A 153 -1.76 4.76 -18.24
C MET A 153 -0.66 3.75 -18.55
N LEU A 154 -0.98 2.73 -19.32
CA LEU A 154 -0.06 1.61 -19.64
C LEU A 154 0.32 1.59 -21.12
N GLY A 155 1.54 1.15 -21.38
CA GLY A 155 2.01 0.93 -22.74
C GLY A 155 1.22 -0.19 -23.44
N ALA A 156 1.09 -0.10 -24.79
CA ALA A 156 0.38 -1.10 -25.58
C ALA A 156 0.91 -2.53 -25.39
N ALA A 157 2.22 -2.67 -25.15
CA ALA A 157 2.84 -3.98 -24.91
C ALA A 157 2.44 -4.56 -23.55
N ASP A 158 2.36 -3.72 -22.50
CA ASP A 158 1.96 -4.13 -21.15
C ASP A 158 0.48 -4.50 -21.11
N LEU A 159 -0.36 -3.71 -21.80
CA LEU A 159 -1.78 -4.04 -21.99
C LEU A 159 -1.98 -5.37 -22.73
N ALA A 160 -1.23 -5.60 -23.82
CA ALA A 160 -1.32 -6.84 -24.57
C ALA A 160 -0.86 -8.05 -23.73
N ASN A 161 0.20 -7.86 -22.92
CA ASN A 161 0.70 -8.92 -22.04
C ASN A 161 -0.27 -9.25 -20.91
N ALA A 162 -0.90 -8.25 -20.28
CA ALA A 162 -1.79 -8.45 -19.13
C ALA A 162 -3.18 -8.97 -19.54
N PHE A 163 -3.74 -8.43 -20.62
CA PHE A 163 -5.11 -8.73 -21.05
C PHE A 163 -5.19 -9.83 -22.13
N GLY A 164 -4.09 -10.06 -22.88
CA GLY A 164 -4.15 -10.94 -24.04
C GLY A 164 -5.17 -10.44 -25.08
N GLU A 165 -6.15 -11.28 -25.40
CA GLU A 165 -7.28 -10.94 -26.29
C GLU A 165 -8.52 -10.43 -25.54
N ASP A 166 -8.51 -10.49 -24.19
CA ASP A 166 -9.64 -10.10 -23.37
C ASP A 166 -9.74 -8.58 -23.20
N ASP A 167 -10.96 -8.08 -23.04
CA ASP A 167 -11.24 -6.67 -22.79
C ASP A 167 -11.19 -6.32 -21.30
N HIS A 168 -11.10 -7.32 -20.42
CA HIS A 168 -11.13 -7.11 -18.98
C HIS A 168 -10.34 -8.17 -18.21
N ILE A 169 -9.98 -7.81 -16.98
CA ILE A 169 -9.36 -8.69 -15.99
C ILE A 169 -10.23 -8.68 -14.75
N ALA A 170 -10.66 -9.87 -14.30
CA ALA A 170 -11.44 -10.03 -13.07
C ALA A 170 -10.56 -10.49 -11.90
N TYR A 171 -10.76 -9.85 -10.75
CA TYR A 171 -10.14 -10.22 -9.47
C TYR A 171 -11.24 -10.66 -8.50
N ALA A 172 -11.04 -11.76 -7.81
CA ALA A 172 -11.93 -12.21 -6.74
C ALA A 172 -11.54 -11.53 -5.42
N ARG A 173 -12.53 -11.18 -4.59
CA ARG A 173 -12.27 -10.66 -3.26
C ARG A 173 -11.49 -11.68 -2.41
N ASP A 174 -10.36 -11.25 -1.81
CA ASP A 174 -9.51 -12.07 -0.95
C ASP A 174 -9.76 -11.76 0.54
N ALA A 175 -11.03 -11.70 0.92
CA ALA A 175 -11.44 -11.45 2.30
C ALA A 175 -12.83 -12.04 2.59
N GLY A 176 -13.03 -12.43 3.85
CA GLY A 176 -14.32 -12.90 4.35
C GLY A 176 -14.77 -14.23 3.77
N VAL A 177 -16.11 -14.40 3.70
CA VAL A 177 -16.71 -15.61 3.14
C VAL A 177 -16.72 -15.51 1.61
N ARG A 178 -16.13 -16.51 0.95
CA ARG A 178 -15.95 -16.53 -0.51
C ARG A 178 -17.25 -16.33 -1.30
N ASP A 179 -18.35 -16.94 -0.85
CA ASP A 179 -19.63 -16.93 -1.57
C ASP A 179 -20.54 -15.76 -1.16
N ALA A 180 -20.10 -14.88 -0.27
CA ALA A 180 -20.85 -13.69 0.08
C ALA A 180 -20.78 -12.67 -1.05
N ALA A 181 -21.93 -12.20 -1.53
CA ALA A 181 -21.99 -11.21 -2.62
C ALA A 181 -21.29 -9.91 -2.26
N PHE A 182 -21.36 -9.51 -0.98
CA PHE A 182 -20.75 -8.31 -0.46
C PHE A 182 -20.14 -8.55 0.93
N MET A 183 -19.09 -7.84 1.25
CA MET A 183 -18.48 -7.73 2.57
C MET A 183 -18.09 -6.26 2.81
N GLN A 184 -18.37 -5.74 3.99
CA GLN A 184 -17.92 -4.41 4.36
C GLN A 184 -16.37 -4.31 4.24
N PRO A 185 -15.85 -3.25 3.62
CA PRO A 185 -14.42 -3.00 3.59
C PRO A 185 -13.82 -2.94 5.00
N PHE A 186 -12.56 -3.33 5.11
CA PHE A 186 -11.80 -3.06 6.33
C PHE A 186 -11.68 -1.55 6.50
N THR A 187 -11.89 -1.07 7.71
CA THR A 187 -11.65 0.32 8.06
C THR A 187 -10.37 0.47 8.86
N GLY A 188 -9.73 1.60 8.79
CA GLY A 188 -8.52 1.82 9.53
C GLY A 188 -8.00 3.24 9.50
N MET A 189 -6.84 3.40 10.11
CA MET A 189 -6.10 4.66 10.13
C MET A 189 -4.68 4.42 9.66
N GLU A 190 -4.23 5.22 8.73
CA GLU A 190 -2.83 5.30 8.32
C GLU A 190 -2.17 6.54 8.94
N ILE A 191 -0.96 6.34 9.43
CA ILE A 191 -0.06 7.43 9.82
C ILE A 191 1.20 7.27 9.00
N ARG A 192 1.38 8.15 8.02
CA ARG A 192 2.59 8.26 7.20
C ARG A 192 3.52 9.31 7.80
N ILE A 193 4.79 9.00 7.86
CA ILE A 193 5.86 9.92 8.20
C ILE A 193 6.87 10.00 7.06
N ASP A 194 7.26 11.23 6.71
CA ASP A 194 8.16 11.53 5.59
C ASP A 194 9.54 12.00 6.07
N ASP A 195 9.75 12.09 7.38
CA ASP A 195 11.04 12.40 7.99
C ASP A 195 11.28 11.59 9.26
N ALA A 196 12.56 11.39 9.56
CA ALA A 196 12.99 10.55 10.69
C ALA A 196 12.46 10.99 12.05
N GLN A 197 12.08 12.26 12.21
CA GLN A 197 11.55 12.82 13.44
C GLN A 197 10.02 12.76 13.52
N GLY A 198 9.34 12.38 12.41
CA GLY A 198 7.88 12.32 12.32
C GLY A 198 7.20 13.68 12.40
N MET A 199 7.93 14.74 11.98
CA MET A 199 7.37 16.11 11.96
C MET A 199 6.57 16.39 10.69
N LYS A 200 6.81 15.61 9.62
CA LYS A 200 6.12 15.70 8.34
C LYS A 200 5.40 14.40 8.07
N GLY A 201 4.27 14.49 7.39
CA GLY A 201 3.50 13.31 7.01
C GLY A 201 2.02 13.58 6.94
N LEU A 202 1.27 12.51 6.73
CA LEU A 202 -0.18 12.52 6.55
C LEU A 202 -0.85 11.59 7.56
N ARG A 203 -2.08 11.91 7.89
CA ARG A 203 -3.00 11.03 8.61
C ARG A 203 -4.22 10.81 7.74
N GLN A 204 -4.60 9.54 7.55
CA GLN A 204 -5.66 9.16 6.62
C GLN A 204 -6.58 8.13 7.30
N GLN A 205 -7.88 8.31 7.11
CA GLN A 205 -8.85 7.26 7.36
C GLN A 205 -8.94 6.41 6.10
N LEU A 206 -8.93 5.08 6.27
CA LEU A 206 -8.93 4.13 5.17
C LEU A 206 -10.18 3.28 5.13
N TYR A 207 -10.64 2.99 3.90
CA TYR A 207 -11.48 1.85 3.54
C TYR A 207 -10.68 0.98 2.59
N PHE A 208 -10.45 -0.28 2.96
CA PHE A 208 -9.52 -1.16 2.25
C PHE A 208 -10.16 -2.50 1.89
N MET A 209 -9.93 -2.95 0.67
CA MET A 209 -10.33 -4.29 0.22
C MET A 209 -9.27 -4.91 -0.68
N PRO A 210 -8.74 -6.10 -0.32
CA PRO A 210 -7.87 -6.87 -1.18
C PRO A 210 -8.69 -7.73 -2.15
N TYR A 211 -8.27 -7.73 -3.40
CA TYR A 211 -8.73 -8.64 -4.44
C TYR A 211 -7.54 -9.40 -5.01
N VAL A 212 -7.74 -10.59 -5.54
CA VAL A 212 -6.68 -11.47 -6.02
C VAL A 212 -7.05 -12.15 -7.33
N ARG A 213 -6.05 -12.39 -8.18
CA ARG A 213 -6.15 -13.30 -9.31
C ARG A 213 -4.92 -14.20 -9.39
N GLU A 214 -5.06 -15.34 -10.04
CA GLU A 214 -3.93 -16.19 -10.42
C GLU A 214 -3.30 -15.70 -11.72
N LEU A 215 -1.97 -15.77 -11.80
CA LEU A 215 -1.20 -15.41 -12.99
C LEU A 215 -0.90 -16.64 -13.85
N ASN A 216 -0.69 -16.43 -15.15
CA ASN A 216 -0.22 -17.48 -16.04
C ASN A 216 1.15 -18.02 -15.57
N GLY A 217 1.29 -19.34 -15.52
CA GLY A 217 2.51 -19.98 -15.02
C GLY A 217 2.62 -20.06 -13.51
N GLY A 218 1.56 -19.69 -12.78
CA GLY A 218 1.46 -19.74 -11.31
C GLY A 218 1.91 -18.44 -10.65
N GLY A 219 1.50 -18.28 -9.41
CA GLY A 219 1.67 -17.06 -8.63
C GLY A 219 0.40 -16.24 -8.56
N ARG A 220 0.38 -15.29 -7.66
CA ARG A 220 -0.78 -14.42 -7.40
C ARG A 220 -0.44 -12.97 -7.64
N GLU A 221 -1.43 -12.25 -8.11
CA GLU A 221 -1.41 -10.80 -8.18
C GLU A 221 -2.58 -10.28 -7.36
N TYR A 222 -2.30 -9.32 -6.51
CA TYR A 222 -3.29 -8.61 -5.73
C TYR A 222 -3.64 -7.28 -6.39
N LEU A 223 -4.92 -6.96 -6.40
CA LEU A 223 -5.43 -5.62 -6.60
C LEU A 223 -5.89 -5.11 -5.23
N LEU A 224 -5.13 -4.20 -4.66
CA LEU A 224 -5.42 -3.57 -3.38
C LEU A 224 -6.12 -2.24 -3.65
N ILE A 225 -7.39 -2.14 -3.28
CA ILE A 225 -8.14 -0.89 -3.44
C ILE A 225 -8.27 -0.23 -2.08
N THR A 226 -7.81 1.00 -2.00
CA THR A 226 -7.84 1.79 -0.77
C THR A 226 -8.49 3.15 -1.03
N THR A 227 -9.61 3.42 -0.37
CA THR A 227 -10.16 4.76 -0.31
C THR A 227 -9.57 5.48 0.88
N GLU A 228 -8.92 6.60 0.64
CA GLU A 228 -8.19 7.39 1.61
C GLU A 228 -8.88 8.74 1.81
N ILE A 229 -9.30 9.00 3.06
CA ILE A 229 -9.82 10.31 3.46
C ILE A 229 -8.71 11.01 4.22
N ILE A 230 -8.10 12.00 3.56
CA ILE A 230 -6.93 12.71 4.07
C ILE A 230 -7.38 13.80 5.02
N GLU A 231 -6.76 13.82 6.19
CA GLU A 231 -6.82 14.93 7.13
C GLU A 231 -5.41 15.48 7.33
N SER A 232 -5.30 16.80 7.30
CA SER A 232 -4.04 17.47 7.62
C SER A 232 -3.69 17.29 9.10
N VAL A 233 -2.44 16.95 9.38
CA VAL A 233 -1.92 16.85 10.76
C VAL A 233 -1.87 18.22 11.44
N ASP A 234 -1.67 19.29 10.66
CA ASP A 234 -1.59 20.68 11.10
C ASP A 234 -2.94 21.41 11.07
N GLY A 235 -4.03 20.71 10.67
CA GLY A 235 -5.39 21.26 10.60
C GLY A 235 -5.68 22.13 9.37
N ASP A 236 -4.78 22.17 8.36
CA ASP A 236 -4.96 22.92 7.14
C ASP A 236 -6.12 22.32 6.30
N PRO A 237 -7.26 23.03 6.15
CA PRO A 237 -8.40 22.51 5.42
C PRO A 237 -8.14 22.32 3.90
N SER A 238 -7.12 22.97 3.36
CA SER A 238 -6.77 22.84 1.93
C SER A 238 -6.17 21.47 1.60
N LYS A 239 -5.71 20.73 2.62
CA LYS A 239 -5.16 19.38 2.49
C LYS A 239 -6.19 18.27 2.74
N ARG A 240 -7.47 18.61 2.91
CA ARG A 240 -8.54 17.62 3.01
C ARG A 240 -8.92 17.13 1.62
N GLY A 241 -9.08 15.83 1.50
CA GLY A 241 -9.48 15.22 0.24
C GLY A 241 -9.88 13.77 0.42
N ILE A 242 -10.55 13.25 -0.59
CA ILE A 242 -10.82 11.83 -0.74
C ILE A 242 -10.22 11.39 -2.07
N HIS A 243 -9.48 10.29 -2.06
CA HIS A 243 -9.05 9.62 -3.27
C HIS A 243 -9.07 8.11 -3.10
N VAL A 244 -9.04 7.42 -4.21
CA VAL A 244 -9.05 5.96 -4.28
C VAL A 244 -7.80 5.52 -5.01
N ASP A 245 -6.96 4.74 -4.33
CA ASP A 245 -5.77 4.15 -4.90
C ASP A 245 -6.04 2.72 -5.33
N PHE A 246 -5.67 2.43 -6.56
CA PHE A 246 -5.60 1.10 -7.14
C PHE A 246 -4.14 0.69 -7.17
N VAL A 247 -3.81 -0.34 -6.43
CA VAL A 247 -2.43 -0.78 -6.24
C VAL A 247 -2.31 -2.24 -6.65
N ILE A 248 -1.34 -2.54 -7.50
CA ILE A 248 -0.97 -3.91 -7.85
C ILE A 248 0.11 -4.39 -6.89
N GLY A 249 -0.08 -5.58 -6.33
CA GLY A 249 0.88 -6.19 -5.40
C GLY A 249 1.21 -7.63 -5.78
N ILE A 250 2.46 -8.01 -5.62
CA ILE A 250 2.91 -9.40 -5.76
C ILE A 250 3.65 -9.85 -4.50
N PRO A 251 3.48 -11.10 -4.05
CA PRO A 251 4.21 -11.64 -2.92
C PRO A 251 5.71 -11.73 -3.21
N ILE A 252 6.51 -11.30 -2.24
CA ILE A 252 7.97 -11.47 -2.24
C ILE A 252 8.38 -12.19 -0.96
N GLU A 253 9.13 -13.28 -1.09
CA GLU A 253 9.65 -13.99 0.08
C GLU A 253 10.62 -13.07 0.86
N PRO A 254 10.54 -13.02 2.21
CA PRO A 254 11.38 -12.13 3.03
C PRO A 254 12.89 -12.27 2.78
N GLU A 255 13.35 -13.48 2.44
CA GLU A 255 14.75 -13.81 2.16
C GLU A 255 15.28 -13.15 0.87
N ARG A 256 14.39 -12.63 0.05
CA ARG A 256 14.70 -11.91 -1.19
C ARG A 256 14.84 -10.41 -1.02
N ILE A 257 14.66 -9.92 0.19
CA ILE A 257 14.73 -8.50 0.54
C ILE A 257 15.80 -8.33 1.61
N THR A 258 16.70 -7.38 1.38
CA THR A 258 17.68 -6.94 2.38
C THR A 258 17.48 -5.44 2.63
N VAL A 259 17.38 -5.06 3.90
CA VAL A 259 17.27 -3.66 4.34
C VAL A 259 18.51 -3.33 5.19
N GLN A 260 19.19 -2.20 4.85
CA GLN A 260 20.42 -1.75 5.49
C GLN A 260 20.34 -0.29 5.95
#